data_067867eb9ebe3a9578f8c197847d399d
#
_entry.id   067867eb9ebe3a9578f8c197847d399d
#
_cell.length_a   1.000
_cell.length_b   1.000
_cell.length_c   1.000
_cell.angle_alpha   90.00
_cell.angle_beta   90.00
_cell.angle_gamma   90.00
#
_symmetry.space_group_name_H-M   'P 1'
#
loop_
_entity.id
_entity.type
_entity.pdbx_description
1 polymer ?
#
loop_
_entity_poly.entity_id
_entity_poly.type
_entity_poly.pdbx_seq_one_letter_code
_entity_poly.pdbx_strand_id
1 'polypeptide(L)'
;LKMLKNKYPQDPEYGLYLGCAIGLRARVSLGRKQWLSTLVNAYKGFRLIQDVARNNPDIVDAQLPVGIVEYYAGLNPGFIQLGAKLMGIDANRKGGLAKIEKAATQGEFSWIEAKKIVAFITLWMEDDPRSALLHSRDLREKFPKNYFYGILFLECLIRMEKDEEAQTLLSALEEELPFLTSIQQDWYWSYLKYELALFQFLHGKDDTSLKNVEEALNNY
;
A
#
# COMPACT_ATOMS: atom_id res chain seq x y z
N LEU A 1 15.59 14.65 14.33
CA LEU A 1 15.74 14.80 12.87
C LEU A 1 15.95 16.25 12.45
N LYS A 2 15.13 17.22 12.85
CA LYS A 2 15.31 18.63 12.47
C LYS A 2 16.69 19.18 12.89
N MET A 3 17.14 18.87 14.09
CA MET A 3 18.49 19.24 14.55
C MET A 3 19.59 18.57 13.70
N LEU A 4 19.43 17.29 13.39
CA LEU A 4 20.39 16.55 12.54
C LEU A 4 20.44 17.12 11.13
N LYS A 5 19.30 17.40 10.51
CA LYS A 5 19.27 18.06 9.19
C LYS A 5 19.99 19.42 9.21
N ASN A 6 19.80 20.22 10.26
CA ASN A 6 20.49 21.51 10.37
C ASN A 6 21.99 21.36 10.64
N LYS A 7 22.42 20.31 11.35
CA LYS A 7 23.82 20.01 11.64
C LYS A 7 24.55 19.43 10.43
N TYR A 8 23.85 18.66 9.61
CA TYR A 8 24.37 17.97 8.42
C TYR A 8 23.54 18.35 7.19
N PRO A 9 23.57 19.61 6.72
CA PRO A 9 22.71 20.10 5.64
C PRO A 9 23.03 19.46 4.28
N GLN A 10 24.24 18.92 4.13
CA GLN A 10 24.71 18.27 2.92
C GLN A 10 24.25 16.81 2.80
N ASP A 11 23.75 16.21 3.89
CA ASP A 11 23.25 14.85 3.90
C ASP A 11 21.73 14.84 3.58
N PRO A 12 21.35 14.42 2.35
CA PRO A 12 19.96 14.45 1.90
C PRO A 12 19.07 13.46 2.65
N GLU A 13 19.63 12.38 3.23
CA GLU A 13 18.85 11.39 3.97
C GLU A 13 18.14 12.00 5.17
N TYR A 14 18.77 12.94 5.88
CA TYR A 14 18.08 13.66 6.96
C TYR A 14 16.88 14.48 6.46
N GLY A 15 16.93 14.93 5.21
CA GLY A 15 15.79 15.55 4.52
C GLY A 15 14.65 14.56 4.31
N LEU A 16 14.98 13.38 3.81
CA LEU A 16 14.02 12.28 3.60
C LEU A 16 13.38 11.85 4.92
N TYR A 17 14.18 11.50 5.92
CA TYR A 17 13.67 11.05 7.22
C TYR A 17 12.83 12.11 7.93
N LEU A 18 13.23 13.39 7.85
CA LEU A 18 12.44 14.47 8.42
C LEU A 18 11.11 14.64 7.68
N GLY A 19 11.12 14.57 6.35
CA GLY A 19 9.92 14.61 5.51
C GLY A 19 8.94 13.49 5.85
N CYS A 20 9.44 12.26 5.95
CA CYS A 20 8.65 11.10 6.36
C CYS A 20 8.04 11.27 7.77
N ALA A 21 8.83 11.73 8.75
CA ALA A 21 8.34 11.95 10.10
C ALA A 21 7.24 13.03 10.16
N ILE A 22 7.36 14.10 9.36
CA ILE A 22 6.32 15.13 9.24
C ILE A 22 5.07 14.56 8.55
N GLY A 23 5.24 13.72 7.52
CA GLY A 23 4.15 13.00 6.86
C GLY A 23 3.38 12.08 7.82
N LEU A 24 4.09 11.34 8.68
CA LEU A 24 3.47 10.53 9.73
C LEU A 24 2.68 11.38 10.74
N ARG A 25 3.18 12.59 11.10
CA ARG A 25 2.40 13.54 11.91
C ARG A 25 1.12 13.97 11.22
N ALA A 26 1.14 14.20 9.91
CA ALA A 26 -0.06 14.50 9.14
C ALA A 26 -1.09 13.37 9.26
N ARG A 27 -0.65 12.12 9.15
CA ARG A 27 -1.52 10.93 9.31
C ARG A 27 -2.15 10.86 10.71
N VAL A 28 -1.38 11.13 11.76
CA VAL A 28 -1.90 11.21 13.14
C VAL A 28 -2.92 12.36 13.29
N SER A 29 -2.62 13.53 12.72
CA SER A 29 -3.54 14.67 12.72
C SER A 29 -4.84 14.36 12.00
N LEU A 30 -4.78 13.60 10.87
CA LEU A 30 -5.95 13.13 10.13
C LEU A 30 -6.84 12.24 11.01
N GLY A 31 -6.27 11.26 11.69
CA GLY A 31 -7.01 10.39 12.62
C GLY A 31 -7.67 11.15 13.78
N ARG A 32 -7.10 12.31 14.16
CA ARG A 32 -7.66 13.23 15.14
C ARG A 32 -8.62 14.27 14.56
N LYS A 33 -8.96 14.18 13.27
CA LYS A 33 -9.82 15.12 12.53
C LYS A 33 -9.31 16.58 12.53
N GLN A 34 -7.99 16.77 12.66
CA GLN A 34 -7.32 18.07 12.64
C GLN A 34 -6.92 18.46 11.22
N TRP A 35 -7.89 18.80 10.38
CA TRP A 35 -7.73 18.94 8.92
C TRP A 35 -6.64 19.94 8.52
N LEU A 36 -6.61 21.13 9.13
CA LEU A 36 -5.61 22.15 8.80
C LEU A 36 -4.19 21.68 9.14
N SER A 37 -4.01 21.09 10.32
CA SER A 37 -2.72 20.51 10.75
C SER A 37 -2.29 19.39 9.81
N THR A 38 -3.25 18.55 9.36
CA THR A 38 -3.02 17.48 8.38
C THR A 38 -2.47 18.05 7.08
N LEU A 39 -3.17 19.03 6.47
CA LEU A 39 -2.75 19.63 5.20
C LEU A 39 -1.38 20.30 5.30
N VAL A 40 -1.13 21.09 6.33
CA VAL A 40 0.15 21.78 6.52
C VAL A 40 1.30 20.79 6.70
N ASN A 41 1.12 19.74 7.52
CA ASN A 41 2.16 18.75 7.74
C ASN A 41 2.36 17.87 6.50
N ALA A 42 1.28 17.44 5.82
CA ALA A 42 1.38 16.66 4.58
C ALA A 42 2.18 17.41 3.52
N TYR A 43 1.84 18.68 3.27
CA TYR A 43 2.53 19.49 2.29
C TYR A 43 4.00 19.72 2.65
N LYS A 44 4.30 20.08 3.91
CA LYS A 44 5.68 20.29 4.37
C LYS A 44 6.51 19.01 4.26
N GLY A 45 5.97 17.86 4.68
CA GLY A 45 6.64 16.58 4.57
C GLY A 45 6.92 16.22 3.11
N PHE A 46 5.89 16.33 2.26
CA PHE A 46 6.00 16.03 0.84
C PHE A 46 7.07 16.89 0.14
N ARG A 47 7.08 18.20 0.37
CA ARG A 47 8.09 19.10 -0.24
C ARG A 47 9.53 18.71 0.11
N LEU A 48 9.81 18.37 1.37
CA LEU A 48 11.14 17.90 1.78
C LEU A 48 11.55 16.63 1.04
N ILE A 49 10.64 15.66 0.93
CA ILE A 49 10.91 14.40 0.23
C ILE A 49 11.07 14.63 -1.28
N GLN A 50 10.22 15.47 -1.87
CA GLN A 50 10.28 15.81 -3.28
C GLN A 50 11.61 16.50 -3.65
N ASP A 51 12.10 17.39 -2.78
CA ASP A 51 13.39 18.05 -2.97
C ASP A 51 14.54 17.03 -2.94
N VAL A 52 14.50 16.05 -2.03
CA VAL A 52 15.47 14.95 -1.99
C VAL A 52 15.38 14.11 -3.27
N ALA A 53 14.19 13.68 -3.67
CA ALA A 53 13.99 12.85 -4.85
C ALA A 53 14.47 13.51 -6.15
N ARG A 54 14.34 14.85 -6.25
CA ARG A 54 14.79 15.63 -7.42
C ARG A 54 16.28 15.86 -7.46
N ASN A 55 16.87 16.18 -6.32
CA ASN A 55 18.29 16.58 -6.26
C ASN A 55 19.23 15.41 -6.02
N ASN A 56 18.70 14.27 -5.56
CA ASN A 56 19.47 13.06 -5.20
C ASN A 56 18.76 11.81 -5.75
N PRO A 57 18.79 11.58 -7.07
CA PRO A 57 18.06 10.50 -7.73
C PRO A 57 18.53 9.11 -7.31
N ASP A 58 19.71 9.01 -6.69
CA ASP A 58 20.28 7.77 -6.15
C ASP A 58 19.61 7.34 -4.84
N ILE A 59 18.96 8.29 -4.12
CA ILE A 59 18.14 7.96 -2.95
C ILE A 59 16.77 7.47 -3.42
N VAL A 60 16.74 6.23 -3.85
CA VAL A 60 15.55 5.61 -4.47
C VAL A 60 14.36 5.54 -3.51
N ASP A 61 14.61 5.42 -2.21
CA ASP A 61 13.55 5.40 -1.19
C ASP A 61 12.66 6.64 -1.20
N ALA A 62 13.19 7.79 -1.64
CA ALA A 62 12.40 9.01 -1.80
C ALA A 62 11.36 8.92 -2.93
N GLN A 63 11.49 7.97 -3.87
CA GLN A 63 10.54 7.79 -4.96
C GLN A 63 9.21 7.21 -4.47
N LEU A 64 9.20 6.41 -3.40
CA LEU A 64 7.97 5.81 -2.88
C LEU A 64 6.92 6.87 -2.48
N PRO A 65 7.17 7.78 -1.54
CA PRO A 65 6.17 8.76 -1.13
C PRO A 65 5.83 9.76 -2.25
N VAL A 66 6.79 10.11 -3.11
CA VAL A 66 6.52 10.96 -4.28
C VAL A 66 5.60 10.24 -5.26
N GLY A 67 5.91 9.00 -5.60
CA GLY A 67 5.10 8.19 -6.50
C GLY A 67 3.67 7.98 -6.02
N ILE A 68 3.48 7.72 -4.71
CA ILE A 68 2.15 7.59 -4.10
C ILE A 68 1.33 8.87 -4.32
N VAL A 69 1.90 10.04 -3.99
CA VAL A 69 1.20 11.32 -4.11
C VAL A 69 0.85 11.62 -5.58
N GLU A 70 1.80 11.42 -6.50
CA GLU A 70 1.59 11.65 -7.93
C GLU A 70 0.55 10.69 -8.53
N TYR A 71 0.59 9.40 -8.13
CA TYR A 71 -0.38 8.40 -8.55
C TYR A 71 -1.80 8.80 -8.16
N TYR A 72 -2.02 9.04 -6.85
CA TYR A 72 -3.35 9.40 -6.35
C TYR A 72 -3.83 10.76 -6.85
N ALA A 73 -2.93 11.73 -7.02
CA ALA A 73 -3.28 13.00 -7.65
C ALA A 73 -3.75 12.79 -9.10
N GLY A 74 -3.10 11.88 -9.84
CA GLY A 74 -3.44 11.53 -11.23
C GLY A 74 -4.77 10.80 -11.39
N LEU A 75 -5.32 10.18 -10.34
CA LEU A 75 -6.64 9.52 -10.36
C LEU A 75 -7.80 10.51 -10.26
N ASN A 76 -7.54 11.73 -9.80
CA ASN A 76 -8.59 12.69 -9.51
C ASN A 76 -9.02 13.50 -10.77
N PRO A 77 -10.23 14.12 -10.74
CA PRO A 77 -10.68 15.00 -11.82
C PRO A 77 -9.72 16.16 -12.10
N GLY A 78 -9.74 16.68 -13.33
CA GLY A 78 -8.78 17.67 -13.81
C GLY A 78 -8.64 18.95 -12.96
N PHE A 79 -9.70 19.40 -12.30
CA PHE A 79 -9.61 20.56 -11.40
C PHE A 79 -8.76 20.28 -10.13
N ILE A 80 -8.79 19.05 -9.60
CA ILE A 80 -7.91 18.63 -8.50
C ILE A 80 -6.47 18.48 -9.01
N GLN A 81 -6.28 17.91 -10.21
CA GLN A 81 -4.97 17.83 -10.86
C GLN A 81 -4.36 19.22 -11.08
N LEU A 82 -5.17 20.20 -11.46
CA LEU A 82 -4.72 21.59 -11.58
C LEU A 82 -4.26 22.15 -10.23
N GLY A 83 -5.02 21.93 -9.17
CA GLY A 83 -4.62 22.30 -7.81
C GLY A 83 -3.32 21.63 -7.36
N ALA A 84 -3.17 20.33 -7.62
CA ALA A 84 -1.95 19.58 -7.35
C ALA A 84 -0.76 20.18 -8.11
N LYS A 85 -0.93 20.52 -9.39
CA LYS A 85 0.11 21.16 -10.21
C LYS A 85 0.54 22.51 -9.67
N LEU A 86 -0.40 23.34 -9.20
CA LEU A 86 -0.08 24.62 -8.54
C LEU A 86 0.74 24.43 -7.26
N MET A 87 0.57 23.29 -6.58
CA MET A 87 1.36 22.90 -5.42
C MET A 87 2.68 22.21 -5.79
N GLY A 88 3.02 22.13 -7.07
CA GLY A 88 4.25 21.48 -7.57
C GLY A 88 4.20 19.95 -7.52
N ILE A 89 3.00 19.36 -7.49
CA ILE A 89 2.77 17.92 -7.58
C ILE A 89 2.47 17.57 -9.03
N ASP A 90 3.21 16.61 -9.59
CA ASP A 90 2.91 16.05 -10.90
C ASP A 90 1.77 15.03 -10.77
N ALA A 91 0.57 15.41 -11.20
CA ALA A 91 -0.60 14.55 -11.19
C ALA A 91 -0.51 13.52 -12.33
N ASN A 92 0.32 12.52 -12.18
CA ASN A 92 0.67 11.55 -13.21
C ASN A 92 0.56 10.10 -12.69
N ARG A 93 -0.58 9.45 -12.98
CA ARG A 93 -0.87 8.07 -12.56
C ARG A 93 0.24 7.08 -12.99
N LYS A 94 0.62 7.09 -14.27
CA LYS A 94 1.64 6.18 -14.80
C LYS A 94 3.04 6.49 -14.24
N GLY A 95 3.41 7.77 -14.19
CA GLY A 95 4.69 8.19 -13.63
C GLY A 95 4.80 7.91 -12.14
N GLY A 96 3.70 8.11 -11.39
CA GLY A 96 3.63 7.77 -9.98
C GLY A 96 3.82 6.28 -9.73
N LEU A 97 3.09 5.42 -10.47
CA LEU A 97 3.25 3.96 -10.35
C LEU A 97 4.68 3.51 -10.70
N ALA A 98 5.27 4.06 -11.76
CA ALA A 98 6.66 3.74 -12.12
C ALA A 98 7.68 4.12 -11.02
N LYS A 99 7.45 5.21 -10.28
CA LYS A 99 8.29 5.60 -9.13
C LYS A 99 8.14 4.63 -7.96
N ILE A 100 6.91 4.20 -7.66
CA ILE A 100 6.65 3.20 -6.61
C ILE A 100 7.31 1.88 -6.99
N GLU A 101 7.20 1.45 -8.25
CA GLU A 101 7.86 0.25 -8.78
C GLU A 101 9.38 0.33 -8.68
N LYS A 102 9.97 1.49 -8.99
CA LYS A 102 11.40 1.71 -8.80
C LYS A 102 11.79 1.55 -7.33
N ALA A 103 11.02 2.09 -6.39
CA ALA A 103 11.27 1.92 -4.97
C ALA A 103 11.09 0.44 -4.53
N ALA A 104 10.13 -0.28 -5.11
CA ALA A 104 9.89 -1.69 -4.83
C ALA A 104 11.04 -2.61 -5.25
N THR A 105 11.77 -2.24 -6.31
CA THR A 105 12.84 -3.06 -6.89
C THR A 105 14.24 -2.62 -6.49
N GLN A 106 14.45 -1.34 -6.18
CA GLN A 106 15.77 -0.73 -5.97
C GLN A 106 15.89 0.05 -4.64
N GLY A 107 14.79 0.23 -3.88
CA GLY A 107 14.82 0.89 -2.57
C GLY A 107 15.62 0.08 -1.56
N GLU A 108 16.36 0.77 -0.69
CA GLU A 108 17.14 0.14 0.37
C GLU A 108 16.27 -0.21 1.58
N PHE A 109 15.43 0.72 2.01
CA PHE A 109 14.57 0.59 3.20
C PHE A 109 13.09 0.49 2.84
N SER A 110 12.65 1.18 1.79
CA SER A 110 11.23 1.27 1.41
C SER A 110 10.71 0.11 0.56
N TRP A 111 11.57 -0.80 0.10
CA TRP A 111 11.20 -1.83 -0.87
C TRP A 111 10.04 -2.73 -0.42
N ILE A 112 9.95 -3.04 0.89
CA ILE A 112 8.87 -3.88 1.44
C ILE A 112 7.53 -3.15 1.31
N GLU A 113 7.48 -1.90 1.80
CA GLU A 113 6.27 -1.07 1.72
C GLU A 113 5.92 -0.76 0.28
N ALA A 114 6.91 -0.48 -0.57
CA ALA A 114 6.70 -0.21 -1.98
C ALA A 114 6.11 -1.43 -2.72
N LYS A 115 6.61 -2.65 -2.49
CA LYS A 115 6.04 -3.88 -3.06
C LYS A 115 4.59 -4.10 -2.62
N LYS A 116 4.31 -3.88 -1.34
CA LYS A 116 2.93 -3.96 -0.83
C LYS A 116 2.01 -2.97 -1.53
N ILE A 117 2.47 -1.73 -1.71
CA ILE A 117 1.67 -0.68 -2.35
C ILE A 117 1.51 -0.95 -3.85
N VAL A 118 2.56 -1.40 -4.55
CA VAL A 118 2.42 -1.81 -5.96
C VAL A 118 1.40 -2.94 -6.09
N ALA A 119 1.52 -4.00 -5.29
CA ALA A 119 0.58 -5.11 -5.33
C ALA A 119 -0.86 -4.64 -5.05
N PHE A 120 -1.06 -3.77 -4.05
CA PHE A 120 -2.36 -3.17 -3.76
C PHE A 120 -2.91 -2.38 -4.95
N ILE A 121 -2.12 -1.46 -5.49
CA ILE A 121 -2.55 -0.58 -6.60
C ILE A 121 -2.86 -1.42 -7.84
N THR A 122 -1.96 -2.32 -8.24
CA THR A 122 -2.14 -3.11 -9.45
C THR A 122 -3.33 -4.06 -9.33
N LEU A 123 -3.58 -4.63 -8.15
CA LEU A 123 -4.69 -5.55 -7.92
C LEU A 123 -6.06 -4.85 -7.95
N TRP A 124 -6.22 -3.76 -7.17
CA TRP A 124 -7.54 -3.17 -6.95
C TRP A 124 -7.82 -1.88 -7.72
N MET A 125 -6.80 -1.17 -8.18
CA MET A 125 -6.98 0.12 -8.86
C MET A 125 -6.66 0.07 -10.36
N GLU A 126 -5.76 -0.83 -10.76
CA GLU A 126 -5.39 -1.04 -12.16
C GLU A 126 -6.05 -2.30 -12.76
N ASP A 127 -6.69 -3.14 -11.92
CA ASP A 127 -7.28 -4.43 -12.31
C ASP A 127 -6.28 -5.34 -13.05
N ASP A 128 -5.03 -5.34 -12.57
CA ASP A 128 -3.93 -6.16 -13.10
C ASP A 128 -3.41 -7.13 -12.01
N PRO A 129 -4.11 -8.25 -11.77
CA PRO A 129 -3.71 -9.24 -10.78
C PRO A 129 -2.39 -9.94 -11.16
N ARG A 130 -2.00 -9.95 -12.44
CA ARG A 130 -0.75 -10.55 -12.91
C ARG A 130 0.46 -9.78 -12.38
N SER A 131 0.44 -8.46 -12.49
CA SER A 131 1.50 -7.60 -11.94
C SER A 131 1.51 -7.66 -10.42
N ALA A 132 0.33 -7.66 -9.77
CA ALA A 132 0.21 -7.79 -8.33
C ALA A 132 0.80 -9.11 -7.80
N LEU A 133 0.61 -10.22 -8.53
CA LEU A 133 1.07 -11.57 -8.15
C LEU A 133 2.58 -11.63 -7.90
N LEU A 134 3.38 -10.92 -8.71
CA LEU A 134 4.85 -10.94 -8.58
C LEU A 134 5.30 -10.38 -7.22
N HIS A 135 4.74 -9.23 -6.83
CA HIS A 135 5.08 -8.55 -5.59
C HIS A 135 4.50 -9.23 -4.35
N SER A 136 3.24 -9.67 -4.44
CA SER A 136 2.57 -10.35 -3.32
C SER A 136 3.20 -11.70 -3.01
N ARG A 137 3.61 -12.47 -4.02
CA ARG A 137 4.34 -13.73 -3.87
C ARG A 137 5.68 -13.51 -3.16
N ASP A 138 6.51 -12.58 -3.65
CA ASP A 138 7.82 -12.28 -3.04
C ASP A 138 7.68 -11.83 -1.58
N LEU A 139 6.64 -11.04 -1.25
CA LEU A 139 6.35 -10.65 0.12
C LEU A 139 5.94 -11.84 0.99
N ARG A 140 5.06 -12.74 0.50
CA ARG A 140 4.64 -13.94 1.24
C ARG A 140 5.80 -14.89 1.47
N GLU A 141 6.65 -15.11 0.48
CA GLU A 141 7.82 -15.98 0.59
C GLU A 141 8.85 -15.45 1.60
N LYS A 142 9.13 -14.13 1.57
CA LYS A 142 10.09 -13.51 2.50
C LYS A 142 9.55 -13.32 3.91
N PHE A 143 8.25 -13.14 4.05
CA PHE A 143 7.58 -12.89 5.32
C PHE A 143 6.41 -13.86 5.53
N PRO A 144 6.68 -15.18 5.63
CA PRO A 144 5.62 -16.19 5.68
C PRO A 144 4.70 -16.07 6.91
N LYS A 145 5.15 -15.43 7.98
CA LYS A 145 4.35 -15.17 9.19
C LYS A 145 3.50 -13.89 9.11
N ASN A 146 3.63 -13.12 8.03
CA ASN A 146 2.81 -11.93 7.84
C ASN A 146 1.50 -12.34 7.15
N TYR A 147 0.45 -12.44 7.95
CA TYR A 147 -0.86 -12.89 7.50
C TYR A 147 -1.45 -12.02 6.38
N PHE A 148 -1.27 -10.69 6.46
CA PHE A 148 -1.73 -9.76 5.42
C PHE A 148 -1.13 -10.06 4.04
N TYR A 149 0.15 -10.43 3.99
CA TYR A 149 0.78 -10.80 2.71
C TYR A 149 0.23 -12.13 2.16
N GLY A 150 -0.21 -13.02 3.06
CA GLY A 150 -0.94 -14.22 2.68
C GLY A 150 -2.27 -13.90 2.00
N ILE A 151 -3.07 -13.03 2.61
CA ILE A 151 -4.34 -12.56 2.04
C ILE A 151 -4.13 -11.88 0.69
N LEU A 152 -3.19 -10.93 0.61
CA LEU A 152 -2.90 -10.22 -0.64
C LEU A 152 -2.48 -11.18 -1.78
N PHE A 153 -1.69 -12.20 -1.45
CA PHE A 153 -1.27 -13.22 -2.42
C PHE A 153 -2.44 -14.14 -2.80
N LEU A 154 -3.28 -14.50 -1.83
CA LEU A 154 -4.47 -15.33 -2.07
C LEU A 154 -5.43 -14.67 -3.06
N GLU A 155 -5.75 -13.40 -2.89
CA GLU A 155 -6.64 -12.68 -3.82
C GLU A 155 -6.05 -12.62 -5.23
N CYS A 156 -4.73 -12.42 -5.37
CA CYS A 156 -4.08 -12.51 -6.68
C CYS A 156 -4.26 -13.90 -7.32
N LEU A 157 -4.11 -14.98 -6.55
CA LEU A 157 -4.28 -16.35 -7.05
C LEU A 157 -5.73 -16.60 -7.51
N ILE A 158 -6.70 -16.17 -6.71
CA ILE A 158 -8.13 -16.31 -7.02
C ILE A 158 -8.48 -15.57 -8.32
N ARG A 159 -8.08 -14.30 -8.44
CA ARG A 159 -8.34 -13.50 -9.66
C ARG A 159 -7.59 -14.00 -10.91
N MET A 160 -6.51 -14.74 -10.71
CA MET A 160 -5.76 -15.40 -11.79
C MET A 160 -6.25 -16.82 -12.10
N GLU A 161 -7.35 -17.26 -11.48
CA GLU A 161 -7.92 -18.60 -11.63
C GLU A 161 -6.89 -19.73 -11.35
N LYS A 162 -6.00 -19.49 -10.38
CA LYS A 162 -4.99 -20.46 -9.93
C LYS A 162 -5.54 -21.29 -8.77
N ASP A 163 -6.57 -22.06 -9.05
CA ASP A 163 -7.45 -22.68 -8.06
C ASP A 163 -6.74 -23.61 -7.08
N GLU A 164 -5.81 -24.45 -7.56
CA GLU A 164 -5.07 -25.37 -6.68
C GLU A 164 -4.17 -24.63 -5.70
N GLU A 165 -3.43 -23.60 -6.21
CA GLU A 165 -2.58 -22.76 -5.37
C GLU A 165 -3.45 -21.94 -4.38
N ALA A 166 -4.58 -21.38 -4.85
CA ALA A 166 -5.49 -20.60 -4.04
C ALA A 166 -6.10 -21.43 -2.91
N GLN A 167 -6.61 -22.62 -3.21
CA GLN A 167 -7.20 -23.52 -2.22
C GLN A 167 -6.19 -23.98 -1.17
N THR A 168 -4.97 -24.30 -1.59
CA THR A 168 -3.88 -24.66 -0.68
C THR A 168 -3.54 -23.52 0.28
N LEU A 169 -3.42 -22.30 -0.24
CA LEU A 169 -3.11 -21.13 0.58
C LEU A 169 -4.27 -20.75 1.49
N LEU A 170 -5.51 -20.85 1.01
CA LEU A 170 -6.71 -20.58 1.82
C LEU A 170 -6.76 -21.51 3.04
N SER A 171 -6.57 -22.83 2.84
CA SER A 171 -6.54 -23.78 3.93
C SER A 171 -5.43 -23.49 4.94
N ALA A 172 -4.23 -23.12 4.46
CA ALA A 172 -3.12 -22.75 5.34
C ALA A 172 -3.43 -21.49 6.17
N LEU A 173 -4.08 -20.48 5.57
CA LEU A 173 -4.48 -19.27 6.29
C LEU A 173 -5.61 -19.54 7.31
N GLU A 174 -6.55 -20.45 7.01
CA GLU A 174 -7.56 -20.88 7.98
C GLU A 174 -6.90 -21.57 9.20
N GLU A 175 -5.89 -22.39 8.99
CA GLU A 175 -5.13 -23.05 10.05
C GLU A 175 -4.26 -22.08 10.86
N GLU A 176 -3.67 -21.04 10.21
CA GLU A 176 -2.84 -20.02 10.86
C GLU A 176 -3.65 -19.04 11.72
N LEU A 177 -4.90 -18.75 11.35
CA LEU A 177 -5.74 -17.72 11.97
C LEU A 177 -5.86 -17.83 13.50
N PRO A 178 -6.11 -19.01 14.09
CA PRO A 178 -6.25 -19.19 15.54
C PRO A 178 -5.00 -18.85 16.36
N PHE A 179 -3.83 -18.82 15.72
CA PHE A 179 -2.55 -18.52 16.37
C PHE A 179 -2.21 -17.03 16.39
N LEU A 180 -3.03 -16.19 15.77
CA LEU A 180 -2.88 -14.74 15.81
C LEU A 180 -3.40 -14.17 17.14
N THR A 181 -3.05 -12.92 17.43
CA THR A 181 -3.66 -12.20 18.56
C THR A 181 -5.16 -11.99 18.32
N SER A 182 -5.97 -11.85 19.38
CA SER A 182 -7.43 -11.66 19.27
C SER A 182 -7.79 -10.50 18.33
N ILE A 183 -7.10 -9.37 18.44
CA ILE A 183 -7.31 -8.21 17.56
C ILE A 183 -7.02 -8.56 16.09
N GLN A 184 -5.97 -9.32 15.84
CA GLN A 184 -5.64 -9.75 14.47
C GLN A 184 -6.65 -10.79 13.96
N GLN A 185 -7.12 -11.71 14.81
CA GLN A 185 -8.14 -12.67 14.43
C GLN A 185 -9.42 -11.97 13.97
N ASP A 186 -9.92 -10.99 14.74
CA ASP A 186 -11.11 -10.21 14.39
C ASP A 186 -10.96 -9.51 13.03
N TRP A 187 -9.80 -8.89 12.79
CA TRP A 187 -9.52 -8.22 11.53
C TRP A 187 -9.40 -9.18 10.35
N TYR A 188 -8.55 -10.21 10.48
CA TYR A 188 -8.24 -11.08 9.36
C TYR A 188 -9.31 -12.11 9.07
N TRP A 189 -10.15 -12.41 10.05
CA TRP A 189 -11.30 -13.30 9.83
C TRP A 189 -12.25 -12.74 8.75
N SER A 190 -12.58 -11.47 8.81
CA SER A 190 -13.43 -10.81 7.82
C SER A 190 -12.79 -10.81 6.43
N TYR A 191 -11.48 -10.52 6.33
CA TYR A 191 -10.77 -10.61 5.06
C TYR A 191 -10.77 -12.03 4.50
N LEU A 192 -10.49 -13.03 5.33
CA LEU A 192 -10.47 -14.42 4.90
C LEU A 192 -11.85 -14.89 4.41
N LYS A 193 -12.91 -14.47 5.07
CA LYS A 193 -14.29 -14.74 4.65
C LYS A 193 -14.62 -14.09 3.31
N TYR A 194 -14.13 -12.88 3.08
CA TYR A 194 -14.25 -12.21 1.78
C TYR A 194 -13.54 -13.00 0.67
N GLU A 195 -12.31 -13.45 0.90
CA GLU A 195 -11.56 -14.24 -0.08
C GLU A 195 -12.24 -15.59 -0.37
N LEU A 196 -12.76 -16.24 0.66
CA LEU A 196 -13.53 -17.47 0.50
C LEU A 196 -14.81 -17.24 -0.31
N ALA A 197 -15.51 -16.14 -0.05
CA ALA A 197 -16.69 -15.75 -0.80
C ALA A 197 -16.36 -15.47 -2.28
N LEU A 198 -15.28 -14.73 -2.54
CA LEU A 198 -14.83 -14.44 -3.90
C LEU A 198 -14.48 -15.73 -4.66
N PHE A 199 -13.74 -16.63 -4.03
CA PHE A 199 -13.39 -17.93 -4.61
C PHE A 199 -14.65 -18.76 -4.93
N GLN A 200 -15.62 -18.82 -4.01
CA GLN A 200 -16.86 -19.56 -4.21
C GLN A 200 -17.73 -18.95 -5.31
N PHE A 201 -17.82 -17.62 -5.36
CA PHE A 201 -18.58 -16.90 -6.40
C PHE A 201 -18.04 -17.23 -7.80
N LEU A 202 -16.73 -17.17 -7.98
CA LEU A 202 -16.09 -17.49 -9.27
C LEU A 202 -16.31 -18.95 -9.69
N HIS A 203 -16.64 -19.85 -8.74
CA HIS A 203 -16.96 -21.24 -9.00
C HIS A 203 -18.48 -21.54 -9.02
N GLY A 204 -19.32 -20.52 -9.14
CA GLY A 204 -20.78 -20.67 -9.25
C GLY A 204 -21.47 -21.19 -7.98
N LYS A 205 -20.87 -20.95 -6.80
CA LYS A 205 -21.43 -21.31 -5.49
C LYS A 205 -22.08 -20.08 -4.82
N ASP A 206 -23.05 -19.49 -5.47
CA ASP A 206 -23.61 -18.17 -5.11
C ASP A 206 -24.17 -18.12 -3.69
N ASP A 207 -24.97 -19.13 -3.26
CA ASP A 207 -25.57 -19.14 -1.93
C ASP A 207 -24.52 -19.19 -0.79
N THR A 208 -23.46 -19.99 -0.97
CA THR A 208 -22.39 -20.08 0.03
C THR A 208 -21.50 -18.86 0.02
N SER A 209 -21.27 -18.26 -1.15
CA SER A 209 -20.58 -16.98 -1.32
C SER A 209 -21.33 -15.87 -0.58
N LEU A 210 -22.62 -15.72 -0.81
CA LEU A 210 -23.46 -14.70 -0.15
C LEU A 210 -23.40 -14.83 1.37
N LYS A 211 -23.52 -16.06 1.91
CA LYS A 211 -23.40 -16.31 3.34
C LYS A 211 -22.06 -15.85 3.91
N ASN A 212 -20.95 -16.14 3.25
CA ASN A 212 -19.63 -15.71 3.71
C ASN A 212 -19.46 -14.19 3.66
N VAL A 213 -20.04 -13.50 2.67
CA VAL A 213 -20.08 -12.03 2.62
C VAL A 213 -20.86 -11.45 3.80
N GLU A 214 -22.04 -11.98 4.08
CA GLU A 214 -22.87 -11.56 5.21
C GLU A 214 -22.14 -11.76 6.55
N GLU A 215 -21.48 -12.91 6.73
CA GLU A 215 -20.66 -13.18 7.91
C GLU A 215 -19.49 -12.18 8.03
N ALA A 216 -18.79 -11.86 6.94
CA ALA A 216 -17.71 -10.88 6.94
C ALA A 216 -18.19 -9.48 7.35
N LEU A 217 -19.34 -9.03 6.82
CA LEU A 217 -19.93 -7.73 7.12
C LEU A 217 -20.42 -7.59 8.56
N ASN A 218 -20.94 -8.67 9.14
CA ASN A 218 -21.48 -8.65 10.51
C ASN A 218 -20.39 -8.56 11.59
N ASN A 219 -19.12 -8.83 11.24
CA ASN A 219 -17.99 -8.76 12.17
C ASN A 219 -17.08 -7.54 11.91
N TYR A 220 -17.46 -6.66 10.99
CA TYR A 220 -16.73 -5.42 10.67
C TYR A 220 -17.36 -4.24 11.42
#